data_e608090f651873d000737383e7c3b62f
#
_entry.id   e608090f651873d000737383e7c3b62f
#
_cell.length_a   1.000
_cell.length_b   1.000
_cell.length_c   1.000
_cell.angle_alpha   90.00
_cell.angle_beta   90.00
_cell.angle_gamma   90.00
#
_symmetry.space_group_name_H-M   'P 1'
#
loop_
_entity.id
_entity.type
_entity.pdbx_description
1 polymer ?
#
loop_
_entity_poly.entity_id
_entity_poly.type
_entity_poly.pdbx_seq_one_letter_code
_entity_poly.pdbx_strand_id
1 'polypeptide(L)'
;MSQLSEQELVRREKLAKLRELGINPYPADLYPVKNTSKSIKQDFKEGNKVVIAGRLMSRRIQGNASFAELQDAEGRIQVYFNRDEICTGDDKSKYNDVYKKLLDIGDFIGIEGDLFTTKVGEKTVMVKNFTLLSKALKPLPLPRTDADGKVHDAFTDPEQRYRQRYADLVVNPQVKEVFVKRTKLFNAMRDFFNDAGYFEVETPVLQPIPGGAAARPFITHHNALDIPLYMRIANELYLKRLIVGGFEGVYEFSKNFRNEGMDRTHNPEFTAMEIYVAYKDYNWMMDFCERLLEHCAIAVNGTTKAKFGEHEIDFKAPYARVTMADSIKHFTGFDITEKTEAEIREAAKNLDIEVDDTMGKGKLIDEIFGEKCEGNYIQPTYITDYPKEMSPLCKEHRTNPELTERFELMVCGKEIANAYSELNDPIDQRERFEHQIKLAAKGDDEATEFIDYDFLRALEYGMPPTSGMGIGMDRLIMFLTNNQSIQEVLFFPQMRPEKKPLAISDDAKSVFEMLKKAEKLELIDLKEQSGLSNKKWDKTIKELTKNNLAKVEKTDEGLFVGVV
;
A
#
# COMPACT_ATOMS: atom_id res chain seq x y z
N MET A 1 -5.36 27.94 -6.50
CA MET A 1 -6.08 27.03 -7.44
C MET A 1 -5.16 26.85 -8.63
N SER A 2 -4.87 25.60 -9.05
CA SER A 2 -4.11 25.36 -10.28
C SER A 2 -4.89 25.94 -11.47
N GLN A 3 -4.19 26.58 -12.38
CA GLN A 3 -4.79 27.11 -13.60
C GLN A 3 -5.34 25.93 -14.43
N LEU A 4 -6.62 25.99 -14.81
CA LEU A 4 -7.26 24.95 -15.62
C LEU A 4 -6.57 24.88 -16.99
N SER A 5 -6.39 23.68 -17.50
CA SER A 5 -5.91 23.48 -18.86
C SER A 5 -6.98 23.90 -19.88
N GLU A 6 -6.56 24.19 -21.10
CA GLU A 6 -7.48 24.53 -22.19
C GLU A 6 -8.57 23.46 -22.37
N GLN A 7 -8.20 22.17 -22.33
CA GLN A 7 -9.17 21.08 -22.44
C GLN A 7 -10.17 21.06 -21.30
N GLU A 8 -9.75 21.39 -20.08
CA GLU A 8 -10.65 21.47 -18.92
C GLU A 8 -11.62 22.64 -19.04
N LEU A 9 -11.20 23.77 -19.63
CA LEU A 9 -12.08 24.92 -19.93
C LEU A 9 -13.13 24.55 -20.99
N VAL A 10 -12.72 23.95 -22.10
CA VAL A 10 -13.62 23.49 -23.16
C VAL A 10 -14.68 22.50 -22.63
N ARG A 11 -14.29 21.58 -21.74
CA ARG A 11 -15.24 20.62 -21.15
C ARG A 11 -16.26 21.29 -20.24
N ARG A 12 -15.88 22.37 -19.55
CA ARG A 12 -16.81 23.19 -18.74
C ARG A 12 -17.78 23.99 -19.60
N GLU A 13 -17.34 24.50 -20.74
CA GLU A 13 -18.24 25.13 -21.72
C GLU A 13 -19.26 24.12 -22.26
N LYS A 14 -18.82 22.89 -22.60
CA LYS A 14 -19.72 21.82 -23.02
C LYS A 14 -20.73 21.44 -21.94
N LEU A 15 -20.29 21.42 -20.68
CA LEU A 15 -21.17 21.20 -19.53
C LEU A 15 -22.27 22.25 -19.45
N ALA A 16 -21.90 23.52 -19.61
CA ALA A 16 -22.90 24.63 -19.63
C ALA A 16 -23.92 24.44 -20.76
N LYS A 17 -23.45 24.14 -21.98
CA LYS A 17 -24.32 23.86 -23.12
C LYS A 17 -25.27 22.69 -22.94
N LEU A 18 -24.83 21.61 -22.28
CA LEU A 18 -25.69 20.47 -21.93
C LEU A 18 -26.86 20.93 -21.04
N ARG A 19 -26.54 21.75 -20.02
CA ARG A 19 -27.56 22.30 -19.11
C ARG A 19 -28.54 23.25 -19.82
N GLU A 20 -28.06 24.09 -20.74
CA GLU A 20 -28.88 24.96 -21.59
C GLU A 20 -29.85 24.16 -22.45
N LEU A 21 -29.45 22.97 -22.92
CA LEU A 21 -30.30 22.04 -23.67
C LEU A 21 -31.28 21.23 -22.77
N GLY A 22 -31.30 21.49 -21.46
CA GLY A 22 -32.14 20.76 -20.51
C GLY A 22 -31.65 19.34 -20.22
N ILE A 23 -30.42 19.00 -20.62
CA ILE A 23 -29.81 17.70 -20.34
C ILE A 23 -29.11 17.77 -18.99
N ASN A 24 -29.54 16.96 -18.01
CA ASN A 24 -28.84 16.83 -16.76
C ASN A 24 -27.54 16.03 -16.96
N PRO A 25 -26.37 16.65 -16.80
CA PRO A 25 -25.09 15.96 -17.02
C PRO A 25 -24.68 15.03 -15.87
N TYR A 26 -25.42 15.02 -14.75
CA TYR A 26 -25.19 14.21 -13.55
C TYR A 26 -26.53 13.73 -12.97
N PRO A 27 -27.30 12.90 -13.69
CA PRO A 27 -28.57 12.39 -13.19
C PRO A 27 -28.36 11.49 -11.98
N ALA A 28 -29.32 11.55 -11.05
CA ALA A 28 -29.37 10.66 -9.89
C ALA A 28 -30.25 9.42 -10.16
N ASP A 29 -30.91 9.38 -11.32
CA ASP A 29 -31.83 8.33 -11.67
C ASP A 29 -31.15 6.98 -11.84
N LEU A 30 -31.86 5.91 -11.48
CA LEU A 30 -31.43 4.55 -11.74
C LEU A 30 -31.29 4.31 -13.24
N TYR A 31 -30.12 3.90 -13.70
CA TYR A 31 -29.94 3.39 -15.04
C TYR A 31 -30.02 1.85 -15.04
N PRO A 32 -30.95 1.21 -15.76
CA PRO A 32 -31.26 -0.21 -15.60
C PRO A 32 -30.29 -1.11 -16.39
N VAL A 33 -29.00 -1.15 -16.00
CA VAL A 33 -28.00 -2.02 -16.63
C VAL A 33 -28.43 -3.48 -16.53
N LYS A 34 -28.44 -4.20 -17.66
CA LYS A 34 -28.80 -5.63 -17.74
C LYS A 34 -27.65 -6.52 -18.20
N ASN A 35 -26.66 -5.94 -18.87
CA ASN A 35 -25.58 -6.67 -19.50
C ASN A 35 -24.23 -6.02 -19.18
N THR A 36 -23.16 -6.81 -19.17
CA THR A 36 -21.79 -6.35 -19.10
C THR A 36 -21.04 -6.66 -20.40
N SER A 37 -19.92 -5.99 -20.64
CA SER A 37 -19.06 -6.24 -21.81
C SER A 37 -18.64 -7.72 -21.88
N LYS A 38 -18.37 -8.34 -20.74
CA LYS A 38 -18.00 -9.75 -20.63
C LYS A 38 -19.17 -10.67 -20.92
N SER A 39 -20.34 -10.44 -20.31
CA SER A 39 -21.53 -11.26 -20.50
C SER A 39 -21.98 -11.24 -21.98
N ILE A 40 -21.92 -10.08 -22.64
CA ILE A 40 -22.21 -9.95 -24.06
C ILE A 40 -21.22 -10.75 -24.91
N LYS A 41 -19.92 -10.67 -24.64
CA LYS A 41 -18.92 -11.41 -25.40
C LYS A 41 -19.01 -12.91 -25.23
N GLN A 42 -19.44 -13.40 -24.04
CA GLN A 42 -19.60 -14.81 -23.72
C GLN A 42 -20.85 -15.44 -24.37
N ASP A 43 -22.01 -14.74 -24.31
CA ASP A 43 -23.27 -15.22 -24.89
C ASP A 43 -23.75 -14.28 -26.00
N PHE A 44 -22.90 -14.07 -27.01
CA PHE A 44 -23.19 -13.20 -28.13
C PHE A 44 -24.19 -13.82 -29.10
N LYS A 45 -25.33 -13.15 -29.30
CA LYS A 45 -26.32 -13.53 -30.31
C LYS A 45 -26.73 -12.27 -31.08
N GLU A 46 -26.58 -12.28 -32.39
CA GLU A 46 -27.00 -11.16 -33.24
C GLU A 46 -28.47 -10.85 -33.05
N GLY A 47 -28.81 -9.57 -33.07
CA GLY A 47 -30.17 -9.07 -32.88
C GLY A 47 -30.65 -9.02 -31.43
N ASN A 48 -29.92 -9.59 -30.48
CA ASN A 48 -30.27 -9.48 -29.06
C ASN A 48 -30.19 -8.02 -28.58
N LYS A 49 -31.23 -7.60 -27.84
CA LYS A 49 -31.30 -6.29 -27.21
C LYS A 49 -30.49 -6.28 -25.92
N VAL A 50 -29.69 -5.25 -25.75
CA VAL A 50 -28.84 -5.07 -24.57
C VAL A 50 -28.99 -3.69 -23.96
N VAL A 51 -28.81 -3.60 -22.66
CA VAL A 51 -28.71 -2.35 -21.89
C VAL A 51 -27.43 -2.37 -21.10
N ILE A 52 -26.47 -1.53 -21.48
CA ILE A 52 -25.15 -1.45 -20.88
C ILE A 52 -24.84 -0.02 -20.46
N ALA A 53 -23.93 0.13 -19.50
CA ALA A 53 -23.39 1.43 -19.13
C ALA A 53 -21.87 1.32 -18.89
N GLY A 54 -21.16 2.40 -19.18
CA GLY A 54 -19.72 2.42 -18.98
C GLY A 54 -19.11 3.77 -19.37
N ARG A 55 -17.80 3.80 -19.30
CA ARG A 55 -16.99 4.96 -19.65
C ARG A 55 -16.61 4.93 -21.13
N LEU A 56 -16.80 6.04 -21.81
CA LEU A 56 -16.38 6.23 -23.21
C LEU A 56 -14.85 6.36 -23.26
N MET A 57 -14.16 5.37 -23.85
CA MET A 57 -12.70 5.29 -23.84
C MET A 57 -12.06 5.72 -25.15
N SER A 58 -12.74 5.51 -26.25
CA SER A 58 -12.32 5.96 -27.58
C SER A 58 -13.51 6.37 -28.42
N ARG A 59 -13.28 7.21 -29.44
CA ARG A 59 -14.32 7.65 -30.35
C ARG A 59 -13.73 8.02 -31.70
N ARG A 60 -14.22 7.39 -32.77
CA ARG A 60 -13.84 7.68 -34.15
C ARG A 60 -15.07 8.02 -34.97
N ILE A 61 -15.28 9.32 -35.22
CA ILE A 61 -16.43 9.85 -35.93
C ILE A 61 -16.13 9.90 -37.43
N GLN A 62 -17.05 9.36 -38.24
CA GLN A 62 -16.99 9.33 -39.70
C GLN A 62 -18.37 9.79 -40.25
N GLY A 63 -18.51 11.10 -40.41
CA GLY A 63 -19.79 11.69 -40.92
C GLY A 63 -20.97 11.39 -40.00
N ASN A 64 -21.89 10.55 -40.49
CA ASN A 64 -23.13 10.17 -39.79
C ASN A 64 -23.00 8.91 -38.95
N ALA A 65 -21.81 8.36 -38.88
CA ALA A 65 -21.51 7.15 -38.10
C ALA A 65 -20.27 7.33 -37.22
N SER A 66 -20.19 6.58 -36.16
CA SER A 66 -19.04 6.57 -35.27
C SER A 66 -18.87 5.23 -34.60
N PHE A 67 -17.63 4.73 -34.56
CA PHE A 67 -17.24 3.66 -33.68
C PHE A 67 -16.65 4.25 -32.38
N ALA A 68 -16.96 3.62 -31.26
CA ALA A 68 -16.45 3.98 -29.97
C ALA A 68 -16.20 2.73 -29.12
N GLU A 69 -15.39 2.85 -28.07
CA GLU A 69 -15.25 1.82 -27.04
C GLU A 69 -15.90 2.26 -25.75
N LEU A 70 -16.68 1.38 -25.16
CA LEU A 70 -17.26 1.52 -23.83
C LEU A 70 -16.53 0.58 -22.87
N GLN A 71 -16.04 1.11 -21.76
CA GLN A 71 -15.41 0.34 -20.67
C GLN A 71 -16.35 0.28 -19.48
N ASP A 72 -16.68 -0.93 -19.06
CA ASP A 72 -17.40 -1.22 -17.81
C ASP A 72 -16.49 -1.86 -16.75
N ALA A 73 -17.08 -2.46 -15.71
CA ALA A 73 -16.35 -3.11 -14.64
C ALA A 73 -15.61 -4.39 -15.09
N GLU A 74 -16.05 -5.05 -16.16
CA GLU A 74 -15.56 -6.36 -16.60
C GLU A 74 -14.75 -6.33 -17.90
N GLY A 75 -14.67 -5.16 -18.57
CA GLY A 75 -13.84 -5.02 -19.76
C GLY A 75 -14.32 -3.91 -20.70
N ARG A 76 -14.05 -4.09 -21.99
CA ARG A 76 -14.41 -3.15 -23.04
C ARG A 76 -15.24 -3.83 -24.11
N ILE A 77 -16.14 -3.06 -24.73
CA ILE A 77 -16.93 -3.50 -25.89
C ILE A 77 -17.01 -2.38 -26.91
N GLN A 78 -16.95 -2.76 -28.19
CA GLN A 78 -17.18 -1.81 -29.27
C GLN A 78 -18.66 -1.44 -29.35
N VAL A 79 -18.94 -0.16 -29.57
CA VAL A 79 -20.27 0.38 -29.77
C VAL A 79 -20.30 1.21 -31.06
N TYR A 80 -21.39 1.10 -31.84
CA TYR A 80 -21.53 1.77 -33.10
C TYR A 80 -22.70 2.73 -33.03
N PHE A 81 -22.42 4.02 -33.19
CA PHE A 81 -23.40 5.09 -33.24
C PHE A 81 -23.69 5.40 -34.70
N ASN A 82 -24.94 5.27 -35.11
CA ASN A 82 -25.45 5.71 -36.41
C ASN A 82 -26.50 6.78 -36.18
N ARG A 83 -26.35 7.93 -36.83
CA ARG A 83 -27.24 9.09 -36.67
C ARG A 83 -28.69 8.72 -36.90
N ASP A 84 -28.97 7.98 -37.98
CA ASP A 84 -30.33 7.70 -38.41
C ASP A 84 -30.99 6.57 -37.60
N GLU A 85 -30.19 5.72 -36.96
CA GLU A 85 -30.65 4.73 -35.97
C GLU A 85 -31.00 5.37 -34.62
N ILE A 86 -30.22 6.36 -34.19
CA ILE A 86 -30.43 7.08 -32.92
C ILE A 86 -31.53 8.12 -33.04
N CYS A 87 -31.64 8.78 -34.21
CA CYS A 87 -32.54 9.86 -34.49
C CYS A 87 -33.46 9.44 -35.64
N THR A 88 -34.54 8.73 -35.36
CA THR A 88 -35.49 8.20 -36.37
C THR A 88 -36.38 9.27 -37.01
N GLY A 89 -36.54 10.45 -36.37
CA GLY A 89 -37.27 11.60 -36.93
C GLY A 89 -36.37 12.59 -37.67
N ASP A 90 -36.93 13.76 -38.01
CA ASP A 90 -36.20 14.84 -38.72
C ASP A 90 -35.14 15.53 -37.82
N ASP A 91 -35.40 15.58 -36.52
CA ASP A 91 -34.44 16.13 -35.55
C ASP A 91 -33.24 15.19 -35.35
N LYS A 92 -32.07 15.63 -35.80
CA LYS A 92 -30.81 14.92 -35.68
C LYS A 92 -29.89 15.51 -34.60
N SER A 93 -30.40 16.39 -33.74
CA SER A 93 -29.61 17.11 -32.71
C SER A 93 -28.98 16.18 -31.68
N LYS A 94 -29.67 15.10 -31.29
CA LYS A 94 -29.12 14.12 -30.32
C LYS A 94 -27.78 13.52 -30.77
N TYR A 95 -27.66 13.21 -32.08
CA TYR A 95 -26.38 12.75 -32.64
C TYR A 95 -25.43 13.92 -32.96
N ASN A 96 -25.91 14.92 -33.71
CA ASN A 96 -25.07 15.97 -34.28
C ASN A 96 -24.52 16.93 -33.21
N ASP A 97 -25.34 17.29 -32.23
CA ASP A 97 -24.98 18.29 -31.23
C ASP A 97 -24.56 17.63 -29.92
N VAL A 98 -25.35 16.69 -29.38
CA VAL A 98 -25.02 16.07 -28.10
C VAL A 98 -23.85 15.10 -28.27
N TYR A 99 -24.01 14.01 -29.04
CA TYR A 99 -22.99 12.98 -29.17
C TYR A 99 -21.68 13.50 -29.76
N LYS A 100 -21.74 14.18 -30.90
CA LYS A 100 -20.55 14.64 -31.62
C LYS A 100 -19.82 15.78 -30.94
N LYS A 101 -20.55 16.79 -30.41
CA LYS A 101 -19.93 18.03 -29.95
C LYS A 101 -19.79 18.13 -28.45
N LEU A 102 -20.72 17.57 -27.67
CA LEU A 102 -20.79 17.79 -26.23
C LEU A 102 -20.25 16.62 -25.37
N LEU A 103 -20.31 15.37 -25.89
CA LEU A 103 -19.65 14.25 -25.20
C LEU A 103 -18.14 14.25 -25.43
N ASP A 104 -17.41 13.77 -24.44
CA ASP A 104 -15.95 13.62 -24.46
C ASP A 104 -15.53 12.21 -24.02
N ILE A 105 -14.31 11.82 -24.40
CA ILE A 105 -13.66 10.63 -23.84
C ILE A 105 -13.54 10.82 -22.32
N GLY A 106 -13.97 9.80 -21.58
CA GLY A 106 -14.06 9.82 -20.12
C GLY A 106 -15.48 9.98 -19.60
N ASP A 107 -16.44 10.44 -20.39
CA ASP A 107 -17.85 10.53 -19.99
C ASP A 107 -18.43 9.14 -19.72
N PHE A 108 -19.31 9.02 -18.73
CA PHE A 108 -20.10 7.82 -18.53
C PHE A 108 -21.41 7.94 -19.30
N ILE A 109 -21.71 6.91 -20.06
CA ILE A 109 -22.96 6.83 -20.85
C ILE A 109 -23.63 5.48 -20.63
N GLY A 110 -24.97 5.51 -20.63
CA GLY A 110 -25.81 4.34 -20.76
C GLY A 110 -26.21 4.15 -22.20
N ILE A 111 -26.31 2.92 -22.66
CA ILE A 111 -26.63 2.55 -24.03
C ILE A 111 -27.72 1.46 -24.04
N GLU A 112 -28.74 1.68 -24.86
CA GLU A 112 -29.68 0.67 -25.29
C GLU A 112 -29.41 0.37 -26.76
N GLY A 113 -29.33 -0.90 -27.15
CA GLY A 113 -29.00 -1.25 -28.51
C GLY A 113 -29.15 -2.73 -28.83
N ASP A 114 -28.87 -3.07 -30.08
CA ASP A 114 -28.92 -4.43 -30.60
C ASP A 114 -27.52 -4.94 -30.92
N LEU A 115 -27.28 -6.23 -30.72
CA LEU A 115 -25.99 -6.84 -31.02
C LEU A 115 -25.86 -7.12 -32.52
N PHE A 116 -24.69 -6.83 -33.09
CA PHE A 116 -24.36 -7.21 -34.45
C PHE A 116 -22.85 -7.46 -34.61
N THR A 117 -22.51 -8.19 -35.64
CA THR A 117 -21.10 -8.43 -36.02
C THR A 117 -20.71 -7.49 -37.15
N THR A 118 -19.61 -6.76 -37.00
CA THR A 118 -19.11 -5.90 -38.08
C THR A 118 -18.57 -6.73 -39.26
N LYS A 119 -18.35 -6.11 -40.41
CA LYS A 119 -17.77 -6.76 -41.60
C LYS A 119 -16.40 -7.38 -41.36
N VAL A 120 -15.69 -6.91 -40.34
CA VAL A 120 -14.36 -7.44 -39.92
C VAL A 120 -14.46 -8.44 -38.75
N GLY A 121 -15.66 -8.86 -38.36
CA GLY A 121 -15.87 -9.89 -37.35
C GLY A 121 -15.96 -9.37 -35.90
N GLU A 122 -15.96 -8.05 -35.66
CA GLU A 122 -15.99 -7.52 -34.29
C GLU A 122 -17.41 -7.50 -33.73
N LYS A 123 -17.57 -8.08 -32.51
CA LYS A 123 -18.82 -8.09 -31.74
C LYS A 123 -19.14 -6.68 -31.25
N THR A 124 -20.23 -6.10 -31.69
CA THR A 124 -20.53 -4.67 -31.53
C THR A 124 -21.97 -4.45 -31.07
N VAL A 125 -22.21 -3.39 -30.31
CA VAL A 125 -23.55 -2.92 -29.96
C VAL A 125 -23.96 -1.79 -30.94
N MET A 126 -24.98 -2.01 -31.73
CA MET A 126 -25.68 -0.95 -32.51
C MET A 126 -26.48 -0.09 -31.56
N VAL A 127 -26.06 1.12 -31.34
CA VAL A 127 -26.72 2.05 -30.42
C VAL A 127 -28.05 2.52 -30.98
N LYS A 128 -29.14 2.26 -30.29
CA LYS A 128 -30.50 2.77 -30.60
C LYS A 128 -30.82 4.01 -29.75
N ASN A 129 -30.32 4.00 -28.50
CA ASN A 129 -30.51 5.11 -27.58
C ASN A 129 -29.28 5.25 -26.70
N PHE A 130 -28.97 6.46 -26.24
CA PHE A 130 -27.95 6.70 -25.23
C PHE A 130 -28.39 7.81 -24.27
N THR A 131 -27.89 7.71 -23.05
CA THR A 131 -28.10 8.66 -21.96
C THR A 131 -26.76 9.05 -21.35
N LEU A 132 -26.50 10.35 -21.14
CA LEU A 132 -25.34 10.81 -20.39
C LEU A 132 -25.58 10.56 -18.91
N LEU A 133 -24.69 9.82 -18.27
CA LEU A 133 -24.77 9.47 -16.85
C LEU A 133 -23.80 10.28 -15.98
N SER A 134 -22.65 10.68 -16.55
CA SER A 134 -21.72 11.57 -15.87
C SER A 134 -20.78 12.25 -16.86
N LYS A 135 -20.68 13.56 -16.80
CA LYS A 135 -19.76 14.36 -17.61
C LYS A 135 -18.37 14.41 -16.97
N ALA A 136 -17.35 13.98 -17.68
CA ALA A 136 -15.96 14.09 -17.24
C ALA A 136 -15.40 15.47 -17.57
N LEU A 137 -14.97 16.21 -16.53
CA LEU A 137 -14.39 17.56 -16.69
C LEU A 137 -12.88 17.56 -16.81
N LYS A 138 -12.21 16.44 -16.51
CA LYS A 138 -10.77 16.27 -16.65
C LYS A 138 -10.48 15.21 -17.71
N PRO A 139 -9.56 15.48 -18.66
CA PRO A 139 -9.16 14.46 -19.63
C PRO A 139 -8.46 13.30 -18.93
N LEU A 140 -8.72 12.08 -19.40
CA LEU A 140 -7.99 10.90 -18.96
C LEU A 140 -6.54 10.94 -19.51
N PRO A 141 -5.55 10.50 -18.74
CA PRO A 141 -4.16 10.37 -19.19
C PRO A 141 -3.99 9.12 -20.06
N LEU A 142 -4.63 9.11 -21.22
CA LEU A 142 -4.57 8.00 -22.16
C LEU A 142 -3.29 8.10 -23.00
N PRO A 143 -2.60 6.97 -23.22
CA PRO A 143 -1.44 6.95 -24.10
C PRO A 143 -1.84 7.30 -25.54
N ARG A 144 -0.94 7.95 -26.25
CA ARG A 144 -1.07 8.24 -27.68
C ARG A 144 -0.02 7.43 -28.43
N THR A 145 -0.45 6.74 -29.46
CA THR A 145 0.46 6.04 -30.36
C THR A 145 0.59 6.86 -31.65
N ASP A 146 1.81 7.20 -32.04
CA ASP A 146 2.08 7.90 -33.30
C ASP A 146 2.04 6.95 -34.51
N ALA A 147 2.27 7.49 -35.70
CA ALA A 147 2.24 6.74 -36.97
C ALA A 147 3.33 5.65 -37.02
N ASP A 148 4.40 5.81 -36.27
CA ASP A 148 5.54 4.88 -36.21
C ASP A 148 5.35 3.81 -35.11
N GLY A 149 4.20 3.81 -34.41
CA GLY A 149 3.88 2.85 -33.34
C GLY A 149 4.49 3.20 -31.98
N LYS A 150 5.13 4.36 -31.83
CA LYS A 150 5.70 4.80 -30.55
C LYS A 150 4.60 5.35 -29.64
N VAL A 151 4.59 4.86 -28.39
CA VAL A 151 3.64 5.28 -27.36
C VAL A 151 4.17 6.52 -26.65
N HIS A 152 3.35 7.55 -26.60
CA HIS A 152 3.58 8.81 -25.88
C HIS A 152 2.56 8.99 -24.78
N ASP A 153 2.89 9.82 -23.78
CA ASP A 153 1.97 10.22 -22.70
C ASP A 153 1.40 9.01 -21.89
N ALA A 154 2.12 7.88 -21.88
CA ALA A 154 1.73 6.75 -21.06
C ALA A 154 1.76 7.12 -19.57
N PHE A 155 0.67 6.78 -18.86
CA PHE A 155 0.55 7.04 -17.41
C PHE A 155 1.31 5.96 -16.63
N THR A 156 2.64 6.05 -16.64
CA THR A 156 3.58 5.05 -16.09
C THR A 156 4.38 5.54 -14.91
N ASP A 157 4.47 6.85 -14.67
CA ASP A 157 5.18 7.41 -13.53
C ASP A 157 4.55 6.92 -12.21
N PRO A 158 5.30 6.20 -11.34
CA PRO A 158 4.74 5.59 -10.14
C PRO A 158 4.13 6.61 -9.18
N GLU A 159 4.79 7.78 -8.98
CA GLU A 159 4.28 8.80 -8.07
C GLU A 159 2.93 9.35 -8.53
N GLN A 160 2.80 9.64 -9.81
CA GLN A 160 1.53 10.11 -10.39
C GLN A 160 0.44 9.04 -10.32
N ARG A 161 0.77 7.78 -10.58
CA ARG A 161 -0.15 6.65 -10.49
C ARG A 161 -0.68 6.47 -9.07
N TYR A 162 0.18 6.56 -8.06
CA TYR A 162 -0.22 6.41 -6.66
C TYR A 162 -1.07 7.58 -6.19
N ARG A 163 -0.73 8.82 -6.56
CA ARG A 163 -1.51 10.01 -6.23
C ARG A 163 -2.87 10.06 -6.91
N GLN A 164 -2.97 9.52 -8.11
CA GLN A 164 -4.18 9.50 -8.93
C GLN A 164 -4.63 8.06 -9.23
N ARG A 165 -4.68 7.21 -8.22
CA ARG A 165 -5.04 5.79 -8.36
C ARG A 165 -6.36 5.59 -9.08
N TYR A 166 -7.32 6.49 -8.89
CA TYR A 166 -8.59 6.47 -9.63
C TYR A 166 -8.41 6.65 -11.15
N ALA A 167 -7.41 7.39 -11.60
CA ALA A 167 -7.07 7.50 -13.03
C ALA A 167 -6.24 6.28 -13.49
N ASP A 168 -5.29 5.83 -12.67
CA ASP A 168 -4.49 4.62 -12.91
C ASP A 168 -5.38 3.38 -13.15
N LEU A 169 -6.38 3.15 -12.31
CA LEU A 169 -7.34 2.05 -12.45
C LEU A 169 -8.16 2.11 -13.74
N VAL A 170 -8.33 3.29 -14.33
CA VAL A 170 -9.05 3.45 -15.60
C VAL A 170 -8.17 3.14 -16.79
N VAL A 171 -6.90 3.64 -16.78
CA VAL A 171 -6.03 3.57 -17.96
C VAL A 171 -5.11 2.34 -17.95
N ASN A 172 -4.84 1.78 -16.77
CA ASN A 172 -4.03 0.59 -16.55
C ASN A 172 -4.86 -0.55 -15.93
N PRO A 173 -5.69 -1.25 -16.70
CA PRO A 173 -6.65 -2.24 -16.18
C PRO A 173 -5.98 -3.39 -15.41
N GLN A 174 -4.73 -3.73 -15.70
CA GLN A 174 -3.96 -4.74 -14.96
C GLN A 174 -3.77 -4.39 -13.48
N VAL A 175 -3.76 -3.09 -13.11
CA VAL A 175 -3.67 -2.65 -11.72
C VAL A 175 -4.89 -3.11 -10.91
N LYS A 176 -6.07 -3.16 -11.52
CA LYS A 176 -7.30 -3.65 -10.88
C LYS A 176 -7.19 -5.12 -10.48
N GLU A 177 -6.47 -5.94 -11.27
CA GLU A 177 -6.32 -7.37 -11.00
C GLU A 177 -5.60 -7.64 -9.67
N VAL A 178 -4.66 -6.79 -9.29
CA VAL A 178 -3.96 -6.88 -7.98
C VAL A 178 -4.96 -6.80 -6.84
N PHE A 179 -5.90 -5.86 -6.89
CA PHE A 179 -6.92 -5.67 -5.85
C PHE A 179 -7.99 -6.76 -5.86
N VAL A 180 -8.32 -7.31 -7.03
CA VAL A 180 -9.20 -8.50 -7.12
C VAL A 180 -8.51 -9.70 -6.47
N LYS A 181 -7.23 -9.92 -6.73
CA LYS A 181 -6.43 -10.97 -6.08
C LYS A 181 -6.31 -10.76 -4.57
N ARG A 182 -6.13 -9.49 -4.13
CA ARG A 182 -6.14 -9.14 -2.71
C ARG A 182 -7.45 -9.56 -2.03
N THR A 183 -8.59 -9.26 -2.63
CA THR A 183 -9.89 -9.69 -2.09
C THR A 183 -10.01 -11.21 -2.04
N LYS A 184 -9.55 -11.92 -3.06
CA LYS A 184 -9.53 -13.40 -3.07
C LYS A 184 -8.67 -13.96 -1.94
N LEU A 185 -7.50 -13.37 -1.68
CA LEU A 185 -6.63 -13.75 -0.57
C LEU A 185 -7.35 -13.65 0.78
N PHE A 186 -7.98 -12.50 1.06
CA PHE A 186 -8.71 -12.32 2.31
C PHE A 186 -9.86 -13.32 2.47
N ASN A 187 -10.61 -13.58 1.40
CA ASN A 187 -11.70 -14.54 1.44
C ASN A 187 -11.18 -15.97 1.68
N ALA A 188 -10.12 -16.37 0.98
CA ALA A 188 -9.51 -17.69 1.16
C ALA A 188 -9.00 -17.93 2.59
N MET A 189 -8.38 -16.89 3.21
CA MET A 189 -7.98 -16.98 4.62
C MET A 189 -9.19 -17.12 5.56
N ARG A 190 -10.25 -16.32 5.35
CA ARG A 190 -11.48 -16.41 6.15
C ARG A 190 -12.11 -17.78 6.03
N ASP A 191 -12.24 -18.30 4.82
CA ASP A 191 -12.81 -19.63 4.60
C ASP A 191 -11.98 -20.68 5.35
N PHE A 192 -10.65 -20.63 5.26
CA PHE A 192 -9.75 -21.55 5.95
C PHE A 192 -9.89 -21.51 7.48
N PHE A 193 -9.99 -20.31 8.06
CA PHE A 193 -10.14 -20.15 9.52
C PHE A 193 -11.55 -20.52 10.00
N ASN A 194 -12.58 -20.17 9.25
CA ASN A 194 -13.96 -20.51 9.57
C ASN A 194 -14.20 -22.02 9.50
N ASP A 195 -13.60 -22.71 8.52
CA ASP A 195 -13.64 -24.18 8.40
C ASP A 195 -12.93 -24.87 9.58
N ALA A 196 -11.92 -24.21 10.17
CA ALA A 196 -11.26 -24.66 11.39
C ALA A 196 -12.06 -24.33 12.68
N GLY A 197 -13.17 -23.60 12.57
CA GLY A 197 -14.02 -23.21 13.70
C GLY A 197 -13.53 -22.00 14.49
N TYR A 198 -12.66 -21.17 13.93
CA TYR A 198 -12.13 -19.98 14.58
C TYR A 198 -13.00 -18.74 14.30
N PHE A 199 -13.00 -17.77 15.21
CA PHE A 199 -13.86 -16.60 15.17
C PHE A 199 -13.10 -15.37 14.67
N GLU A 200 -13.64 -14.67 13.66
CA GLU A 200 -13.20 -13.32 13.32
C GLU A 200 -13.71 -12.36 14.38
N VAL A 201 -12.81 -11.54 14.93
CA VAL A 201 -13.11 -10.59 15.99
C VAL A 201 -12.58 -9.21 15.64
N GLU A 202 -13.04 -8.20 16.36
CA GLU A 202 -12.55 -6.82 16.27
C GLU A 202 -12.08 -6.35 17.63
N THR A 203 -10.88 -5.78 17.69
CA THR A 203 -10.30 -5.22 18.90
C THR A 203 -10.06 -3.71 18.77
N PRO A 204 -9.85 -2.95 19.87
CA PRO A 204 -9.74 -1.51 19.79
C PRO A 204 -8.59 -1.02 18.91
N VAL A 205 -8.89 -0.08 18.01
CA VAL A 205 -7.88 0.69 17.25
C VAL A 205 -7.26 1.77 18.11
N LEU A 206 -8.08 2.45 18.93
CA LEU A 206 -7.63 3.45 19.90
C LEU A 206 -7.37 2.77 21.23
N GLN A 207 -6.12 2.79 21.68
CA GLN A 207 -5.68 2.07 22.87
C GLN A 207 -5.16 3.07 23.91
N PRO A 208 -5.40 2.84 25.21
CA PRO A 208 -4.85 3.67 26.28
C PRO A 208 -3.34 3.48 26.44
N ILE A 209 -2.81 2.32 26.05
CA ILE A 209 -1.41 1.95 26.14
C ILE A 209 -1.04 1.22 24.83
N PRO A 210 0.00 1.64 24.11
CA PRO A 210 0.49 0.89 22.95
C PRO A 210 1.24 -0.36 23.42
N GLY A 211 1.08 -1.49 22.73
CA GLY A 211 1.76 -2.74 23.10
C GLY A 211 1.61 -3.82 22.03
N GLY A 212 2.29 -4.95 22.22
CA GLY A 212 2.27 -6.09 21.31
C GLY A 212 3.30 -6.02 20.17
N ALA A 213 4.07 -4.94 20.07
CA ALA A 213 5.18 -4.80 19.13
C ALA A 213 6.17 -3.72 19.60
N ALA A 214 7.36 -3.71 19.03
CA ALA A 214 8.32 -2.63 19.13
C ALA A 214 8.10 -1.66 17.96
N ALA A 215 7.43 -0.54 18.19
CA ALA A 215 7.17 0.49 17.18
C ALA A 215 6.72 1.82 17.80
N ARG A 216 6.98 2.92 17.13
CA ARG A 216 6.51 4.25 17.55
C ARG A 216 5.02 4.42 17.22
N PRO A 217 4.13 4.70 18.20
CA PRO A 217 2.71 4.90 17.94
C PRO A 217 2.40 6.28 17.38
N PHE A 218 1.28 6.40 16.66
CA PHE A 218 0.61 7.69 16.46
C PHE A 218 -0.20 8.02 17.72
N ILE A 219 -0.08 9.24 18.21
CA ILE A 219 -0.76 9.73 19.41
C ILE A 219 -1.92 10.63 19.01
N THR A 220 -3.08 10.44 19.63
CA THR A 220 -4.26 11.29 19.48
C THR A 220 -4.80 11.69 20.85
N HIS A 221 -5.83 12.54 20.88
CA HIS A 221 -6.41 13.05 22.11
C HIS A 221 -7.93 12.81 22.14
N HIS A 222 -8.42 12.26 23.24
CA HIS A 222 -9.87 12.08 23.48
C HIS A 222 -10.42 13.32 24.20
N ASN A 223 -11.06 14.21 23.45
CA ASN A 223 -11.49 15.53 23.95
C ASN A 223 -12.42 15.46 25.17
N ALA A 224 -13.37 14.52 25.19
CA ALA A 224 -14.35 14.43 26.28
C ALA A 224 -13.77 13.90 27.59
N LEU A 225 -12.74 13.08 27.54
CA LEU A 225 -12.07 12.51 28.71
C LEU A 225 -10.77 13.26 29.07
N ASP A 226 -10.30 14.13 28.19
CA ASP A 226 -9.04 14.87 28.32
C ASP A 226 -7.83 13.94 28.56
N ILE A 227 -7.75 12.85 27.76
CA ILE A 227 -6.68 11.85 27.86
C ILE A 227 -6.01 11.60 26.49
N PRO A 228 -4.70 11.28 26.46
CA PRO A 228 -4.07 10.76 25.27
C PRO A 228 -4.57 9.34 24.95
N LEU A 229 -4.69 9.02 23.67
CA LEU A 229 -4.90 7.67 23.16
C LEU A 229 -3.88 7.41 22.06
N TYR A 230 -3.58 6.14 21.86
CA TYR A 230 -2.61 5.67 20.88
C TYR A 230 -3.31 4.85 19.80
N MET A 231 -2.97 5.10 18.54
CA MET A 231 -3.37 4.18 17.49
C MET A 231 -2.56 2.88 17.62
N ARG A 232 -3.23 1.75 17.56
CA ARG A 232 -2.60 0.44 17.81
C ARG A 232 -1.41 0.18 16.87
N ILE A 233 -0.33 -0.34 17.42
CA ILE A 233 0.83 -0.83 16.70
C ILE A 233 0.72 -2.33 16.41
N ALA A 234 -0.06 -3.05 17.21
CA ALA A 234 -0.45 -4.45 17.11
C ALA A 234 -1.77 -4.69 17.87
N ASN A 235 -2.43 -5.79 17.61
CA ASN A 235 -3.67 -6.21 18.29
C ASN A 235 -3.47 -7.43 19.20
N GLU A 236 -2.27 -7.96 19.29
CA GLU A 236 -1.85 -9.15 20.04
C GLU A 236 -2.42 -9.22 21.47
N LEU A 237 -2.16 -8.19 22.29
CA LEU A 237 -2.52 -8.23 23.71
C LEU A 237 -4.03 -8.31 23.93
N TYR A 238 -4.84 -7.78 23.01
CA TYR A 238 -6.30 -7.88 23.06
C TYR A 238 -6.79 -9.25 22.62
N LEU A 239 -6.18 -9.85 21.59
CA LEU A 239 -6.55 -11.20 21.14
C LEU A 239 -6.22 -12.26 22.21
N LYS A 240 -5.09 -12.12 22.90
CA LYS A 240 -4.74 -12.98 24.05
C LYS A 240 -5.77 -12.87 25.21
N ARG A 241 -6.31 -11.67 25.47
CA ARG A 241 -7.39 -11.50 26.45
C ARG A 241 -8.67 -12.27 26.08
N LEU A 242 -8.95 -12.44 24.77
CA LEU A 242 -10.07 -13.26 24.30
C LEU A 242 -9.82 -14.74 24.53
N ILE A 243 -8.58 -15.20 24.40
CA ILE A 243 -8.20 -16.58 24.77
C ILE A 243 -8.38 -16.81 26.29
N VAL A 244 -7.95 -15.85 27.14
CA VAL A 244 -8.26 -15.88 28.58
C VAL A 244 -9.76 -15.93 28.83
N GLY A 245 -10.55 -15.22 28.00
CA GLY A 245 -12.02 -15.23 28.06
C GLY A 245 -12.69 -16.52 27.61
N GLY A 246 -11.93 -17.53 27.14
CA GLY A 246 -12.42 -18.87 26.81
C GLY A 246 -12.68 -19.13 25.33
N PHE A 247 -12.27 -18.26 24.41
CA PHE A 247 -12.24 -18.58 22.99
C PHE A 247 -11.11 -19.56 22.69
N GLU A 248 -11.37 -20.63 21.92
CA GLU A 248 -10.33 -21.59 21.52
C GLU A 248 -9.49 -21.12 20.32
N GLY A 249 -10.07 -20.28 19.45
CA GLY A 249 -9.37 -19.69 18.32
C GLY A 249 -10.03 -18.39 17.87
N VAL A 250 -9.23 -17.33 17.78
CA VAL A 250 -9.67 -16.01 17.33
C VAL A 250 -8.70 -15.47 16.30
N TYR A 251 -9.22 -14.74 15.30
CA TYR A 251 -8.38 -14.03 14.34
C TYR A 251 -8.95 -12.65 14.01
N GLU A 252 -8.08 -11.75 13.58
CA GLU A 252 -8.45 -10.40 13.16
C GLU A 252 -7.63 -9.97 11.96
N PHE A 253 -8.30 -9.43 10.93
CA PHE A 253 -7.64 -8.63 9.90
C PHE A 253 -7.61 -7.18 10.37
N SER A 254 -6.45 -6.73 10.80
CA SER A 254 -6.30 -5.46 11.47
C SER A 254 -5.53 -4.43 10.65
N LYS A 255 -5.94 -3.15 10.75
CA LYS A 255 -5.08 -2.03 10.42
C LYS A 255 -4.24 -1.70 11.64
N ASN A 256 -2.92 -1.76 11.46
CA ASN A 256 -1.94 -1.35 12.45
C ASN A 256 -1.19 -0.11 11.95
N PHE A 257 -0.71 0.70 12.90
CA PHE A 257 -0.18 2.04 12.63
C PHE A 257 1.18 2.18 13.29
N ARG A 258 2.23 2.43 12.49
CA ARG A 258 3.59 2.66 13.00
C ARG A 258 4.11 3.98 12.48
N ASN A 259 4.44 4.90 13.38
CA ASN A 259 4.89 6.27 13.07
C ASN A 259 6.39 6.28 12.72
N GLU A 260 6.73 5.60 11.65
CA GLU A 260 8.08 5.34 11.18
C GLU A 260 8.25 5.76 9.71
N GLY A 261 9.40 5.44 9.13
CA GLY A 261 9.71 5.77 7.75
C GLY A 261 8.81 5.08 6.72
N MET A 262 8.80 5.61 5.51
CA MET A 262 8.11 5.03 4.36
C MET A 262 9.12 4.64 3.29
N ASP A 263 9.06 3.39 2.84
CA ASP A 263 9.88 2.88 1.76
C ASP A 263 9.07 1.94 0.83
N ARG A 264 9.75 1.08 0.08
CA ARG A 264 9.11 0.12 -0.82
C ARG A 264 8.39 -1.01 -0.11
N THR A 265 8.70 -1.27 1.15
CA THR A 265 8.19 -2.40 1.96
C THR A 265 7.40 -1.95 3.17
N HIS A 266 7.51 -0.67 3.55
CA HIS A 266 6.86 -0.10 4.73
C HIS A 266 5.93 1.06 4.38
N ASN A 267 4.74 1.04 4.99
CA ASN A 267 3.76 2.12 4.97
C ASN A 267 3.29 2.36 6.41
N PRO A 268 3.13 3.60 6.87
CA PRO A 268 2.76 3.90 8.27
C PRO A 268 1.43 3.27 8.71
N GLU A 269 0.57 2.97 7.78
CA GLU A 269 -0.68 2.23 7.94
C GLU A 269 -0.60 0.98 7.07
N PHE A 270 -0.69 -0.20 7.68
CA PHE A 270 -0.61 -1.48 6.97
C PHE A 270 -1.64 -2.47 7.49
N THR A 271 -1.86 -3.55 6.75
CA THR A 271 -2.78 -4.61 7.15
C THR A 271 -2.00 -5.83 7.61
N ALA A 272 -2.27 -6.27 8.83
CA ALA A 272 -1.85 -7.57 9.35
C ALA A 272 -3.07 -8.49 9.54
N MET A 273 -2.85 -9.78 9.49
CA MET A 273 -3.76 -10.80 9.99
C MET A 273 -3.08 -11.44 11.20
N GLU A 274 -3.76 -11.44 12.33
CA GLU A 274 -3.29 -12.14 13.53
C GLU A 274 -4.28 -13.21 13.95
N ILE A 275 -3.77 -14.36 14.38
CA ILE A 275 -4.55 -15.50 14.85
C ILE A 275 -3.92 -16.08 16.11
N TYR A 276 -4.75 -16.44 17.09
CA TYR A 276 -4.33 -17.06 18.36
C TYR A 276 -5.20 -18.29 18.59
N VAL A 277 -4.54 -19.43 18.88
CA VAL A 277 -5.22 -20.73 19.03
C VAL A 277 -4.75 -21.42 20.32
N ALA A 278 -5.71 -21.68 21.21
CA ALA A 278 -5.48 -22.38 22.47
C ALA A 278 -5.08 -23.85 22.26
N TYR A 279 -4.32 -24.38 23.20
CA TYR A 279 -3.85 -25.78 23.24
C TYR A 279 -2.98 -26.16 22.05
N LYS A 280 -2.28 -25.15 21.46
CA LYS A 280 -1.32 -25.31 20.36
C LYS A 280 0.04 -24.72 20.75
N ASP A 281 1.08 -25.17 20.05
CA ASP A 281 2.44 -24.65 20.15
C ASP A 281 2.97 -24.18 18.79
N TYR A 282 4.16 -23.62 18.78
CA TYR A 282 4.79 -23.04 17.58
C TYR A 282 5.05 -24.11 16.49
N ASN A 283 5.29 -25.39 16.85
CA ASN A 283 5.45 -26.47 15.87
C ASN A 283 4.15 -26.73 15.09
N TRP A 284 3.02 -26.81 15.82
CA TRP A 284 1.72 -26.91 15.20
C TRP A 284 1.42 -25.70 14.33
N MET A 285 1.85 -24.50 14.77
CA MET A 285 1.61 -23.26 14.02
C MET A 285 2.42 -23.22 12.72
N MET A 286 3.63 -23.79 12.66
CA MET A 286 4.37 -23.96 11.41
C MET A 286 3.58 -24.80 10.40
N ASP A 287 3.09 -25.98 10.81
CA ASP A 287 2.29 -26.86 9.93
C ASP A 287 0.96 -26.20 9.52
N PHE A 288 0.38 -25.39 10.39
CA PHE A 288 -0.84 -24.64 10.10
C PHE A 288 -0.58 -23.53 9.08
N CYS A 289 0.50 -22.77 9.24
CA CYS A 289 0.93 -21.71 8.34
C CYS A 289 1.23 -22.24 6.92
N GLU A 290 1.92 -23.37 6.81
CA GLU A 290 2.20 -24.03 5.54
C GLU A 290 0.91 -24.33 4.77
N ARG A 291 -0.06 -24.98 5.41
CA ARG A 291 -1.37 -25.31 4.79
C ARG A 291 -2.17 -24.08 4.42
N LEU A 292 -2.13 -23.05 5.26
CA LEU A 292 -2.79 -21.77 5.01
C LEU A 292 -2.22 -21.07 3.78
N LEU A 293 -0.90 -20.94 3.68
CA LEU A 293 -0.26 -20.24 2.58
C LEU A 293 -0.36 -21.00 1.26
N GLU A 294 -0.25 -22.32 1.28
CA GLU A 294 -0.53 -23.18 0.11
C GLU A 294 -1.97 -22.99 -0.38
N HIS A 295 -2.95 -23.03 0.53
CA HIS A 295 -4.36 -22.78 0.20
C HIS A 295 -4.56 -21.40 -0.42
N CYS A 296 -3.97 -20.36 0.16
CA CYS A 296 -4.05 -18.99 -0.32
C CYS A 296 -3.42 -18.83 -1.71
N ALA A 297 -2.25 -19.39 -1.94
CA ALA A 297 -1.57 -19.33 -3.24
C ALA A 297 -2.43 -19.98 -4.35
N ILE A 298 -3.00 -21.13 -4.08
CA ILE A 298 -3.91 -21.83 -5.01
C ILE A 298 -5.16 -20.97 -5.28
N ALA A 299 -5.78 -20.41 -4.24
CA ALA A 299 -6.99 -19.60 -4.40
C ALA A 299 -6.75 -18.31 -5.22
N VAL A 300 -5.57 -17.69 -5.07
CA VAL A 300 -5.22 -16.45 -5.76
C VAL A 300 -4.71 -16.69 -7.18
N ASN A 301 -3.83 -17.67 -7.37
CA ASN A 301 -3.11 -17.91 -8.62
C ASN A 301 -3.49 -19.19 -9.36
N GLY A 302 -4.30 -20.08 -8.74
CA GLY A 302 -4.62 -21.40 -9.30
C GLY A 302 -3.48 -22.42 -9.18
N THR A 303 -2.38 -22.08 -8.50
CA THR A 303 -1.19 -22.90 -8.31
C THR A 303 -0.48 -22.48 -7.03
N THR A 304 0.38 -23.35 -6.48
CA THR A 304 1.23 -23.03 -5.32
C THR A 304 2.35 -22.05 -5.65
N LYS A 305 2.65 -21.85 -6.93
CA LYS A 305 3.76 -21.03 -7.41
C LYS A 305 3.37 -19.58 -7.62
N ALA A 306 4.30 -18.70 -7.29
CA ALA A 306 4.21 -17.27 -7.54
C ALA A 306 5.54 -16.75 -8.09
N LYS A 307 5.48 -15.78 -9.01
CA LYS A 307 6.67 -15.06 -9.47
C LYS A 307 6.85 -13.80 -8.63
N PHE A 308 8.10 -13.52 -8.22
CA PHE A 308 8.45 -12.26 -7.56
C PHE A 308 9.82 -11.78 -8.05
N GLY A 309 9.83 -10.71 -8.85
CA GLY A 309 11.04 -10.25 -9.55
C GLY A 309 11.58 -11.32 -10.48
N GLU A 310 12.83 -11.72 -10.26
CA GLU A 310 13.52 -12.78 -11.00
C GLU A 310 13.25 -14.18 -10.45
N HIS A 311 12.64 -14.31 -9.26
CA HIS A 311 12.47 -15.57 -8.55
C HIS A 311 11.07 -16.20 -8.79
N GLU A 312 11.04 -17.52 -8.86
CA GLU A 312 9.82 -18.32 -8.71
C GLU A 312 9.78 -18.87 -7.28
N ILE A 313 8.73 -18.54 -6.54
CA ILE A 313 8.49 -18.98 -5.17
C ILE A 313 7.46 -20.11 -5.22
N ASP A 314 7.69 -21.21 -4.52
CA ASP A 314 6.71 -22.28 -4.36
C ASP A 314 6.22 -22.35 -2.91
N PHE A 315 4.94 -22.02 -2.71
CA PHE A 315 4.27 -22.10 -1.41
C PHE A 315 3.76 -23.51 -1.09
N LYS A 316 4.25 -24.54 -1.76
CA LYS A 316 3.92 -25.94 -1.47
C LYS A 316 4.62 -26.41 -0.20
N ALA A 317 3.83 -26.97 0.74
CA ALA A 317 4.36 -27.59 1.94
C ALA A 317 5.16 -28.88 1.62
N PRO A 318 6.14 -29.30 2.48
CA PRO A 318 6.63 -28.62 3.68
C PRO A 318 7.71 -27.57 3.38
N TYR A 319 7.85 -26.58 4.28
CA TYR A 319 8.92 -25.58 4.20
C TYR A 319 10.17 -26.02 4.98
N ALA A 320 11.31 -25.44 4.61
CA ALA A 320 12.55 -25.66 5.36
C ALA A 320 12.46 -25.02 6.75
N ARG A 321 13.11 -25.65 7.74
CA ARG A 321 13.21 -25.17 9.13
C ARG A 321 14.69 -25.07 9.50
N VAL A 322 15.16 -23.89 9.89
CA VAL A 322 16.56 -23.61 10.19
C VAL A 322 16.61 -22.80 11.49
N THR A 323 17.45 -23.18 12.43
CA THR A 323 17.64 -22.35 13.62
C THR A 323 18.42 -21.08 13.28
N MET A 324 18.21 -20.01 14.03
CA MET A 324 18.97 -18.77 13.85
C MET A 324 20.49 -19.04 14.01
N ALA A 325 20.89 -19.87 14.95
CA ALA A 325 22.29 -20.27 15.16
C ALA A 325 22.88 -21.01 13.95
N ASP A 326 22.15 -22.00 13.40
CA ASP A 326 22.61 -22.74 12.22
C ASP A 326 22.69 -21.83 10.98
N SER A 327 21.73 -20.90 10.83
CA SER A 327 21.75 -19.91 9.77
C SER A 327 23.00 -19.03 9.82
N ILE A 328 23.28 -18.42 10.97
CA ILE A 328 24.46 -17.57 11.15
C ILE A 328 25.73 -18.38 10.89
N LYS A 329 25.84 -19.58 11.46
CA LYS A 329 26.99 -20.46 11.23
C LYS A 329 27.17 -20.81 9.75
N HIS A 330 26.08 -21.07 9.04
CA HIS A 330 26.12 -21.43 7.61
C HIS A 330 26.64 -20.29 6.73
N PHE A 331 26.13 -19.08 6.93
CA PHE A 331 26.45 -17.94 6.05
C PHE A 331 27.70 -17.16 6.46
N THR A 332 28.05 -17.16 7.75
CA THR A 332 29.20 -16.38 8.26
C THR A 332 30.41 -17.23 8.68
N GLY A 333 30.19 -18.53 8.90
CA GLY A 333 31.19 -19.42 9.51
C GLY A 333 31.34 -19.26 11.03
N PHE A 334 30.63 -18.31 11.65
CA PHE A 334 30.69 -18.05 13.08
C PHE A 334 29.60 -18.82 13.84
N ASP A 335 30.01 -19.63 14.79
CA ASP A 335 29.09 -20.38 15.66
C ASP A 335 28.79 -19.55 16.91
N ILE A 336 27.55 -19.09 17.07
CA ILE A 336 27.12 -18.27 18.21
C ILE A 336 26.82 -19.09 19.47
N THR A 337 26.83 -20.44 19.38
CA THR A 337 26.50 -21.34 20.50
C THR A 337 27.49 -21.15 21.62
N GLU A 338 26.98 -20.98 22.85
CA GLU A 338 27.77 -20.76 24.07
C GLU A 338 28.72 -19.53 24.07
N LYS A 339 28.54 -18.62 23.09
CA LYS A 339 29.33 -17.39 23.00
C LYS A 339 28.83 -16.33 23.97
N THR A 340 29.79 -15.60 24.52
CA THR A 340 29.54 -14.40 25.33
C THR A 340 29.15 -13.22 24.45
N GLU A 341 28.50 -12.22 25.03
CA GLU A 341 28.18 -10.96 24.31
C GLU A 341 29.43 -10.32 23.70
N ALA A 342 30.56 -10.30 24.43
CA ALA A 342 31.82 -9.73 23.94
C ALA A 342 32.35 -10.44 22.69
N GLU A 343 32.28 -11.77 22.64
CA GLU A 343 32.71 -12.56 21.47
C GLU A 343 31.81 -12.34 20.28
N ILE A 344 30.49 -12.23 20.50
CA ILE A 344 29.51 -11.95 19.43
C ILE A 344 29.69 -10.53 18.90
N ARG A 345 29.94 -9.55 19.77
CA ARG A 345 30.22 -8.16 19.40
C ARG A 345 31.51 -8.04 18.57
N GLU A 346 32.55 -8.79 18.93
CA GLU A 346 33.78 -8.87 18.15
C GLU A 346 33.53 -9.53 16.77
N ALA A 347 32.74 -10.60 16.72
CA ALA A 347 32.39 -11.26 15.47
C ALA A 347 31.55 -10.33 14.56
N ALA A 348 30.58 -9.58 15.09
CA ALA A 348 29.80 -8.60 14.32
C ALA A 348 30.71 -7.53 13.70
N LYS A 349 31.67 -6.99 14.47
CA LYS A 349 32.67 -6.03 13.94
C LYS A 349 33.54 -6.64 12.83
N ASN A 350 33.97 -7.89 13.00
CA ASN A 350 34.76 -8.61 11.99
C ASN A 350 33.95 -8.92 10.70
N LEU A 351 32.63 -8.90 10.80
CA LEU A 351 31.70 -9.04 9.68
C LEU A 351 31.28 -7.69 9.06
N ASP A 352 31.94 -6.59 9.44
CA ASP A 352 31.61 -5.22 8.99
C ASP A 352 30.17 -4.83 9.31
N ILE A 353 29.68 -5.19 10.50
CA ILE A 353 28.35 -4.79 11.00
C ILE A 353 28.54 -3.63 11.98
N GLU A 354 27.73 -2.58 11.82
CA GLU A 354 27.71 -1.45 12.75
C GLU A 354 27.14 -1.90 14.10
N VAL A 355 27.90 -1.71 15.18
CA VAL A 355 27.48 -2.07 16.54
C VAL A 355 27.74 -0.89 17.47
N ASP A 356 26.79 -0.61 18.35
CA ASP A 356 26.92 0.38 19.42
C ASP A 356 26.93 -0.26 20.80
N ASP A 357 27.20 0.55 21.83
CA ASP A 357 27.35 0.07 23.22
C ASP A 357 25.99 -0.25 23.88
N THR A 358 24.87 0.06 23.27
CA THR A 358 23.52 -0.21 23.81
C THR A 358 23.02 -1.61 23.44
N MET A 359 23.57 -2.20 22.37
CA MET A 359 23.17 -3.52 21.87
C MET A 359 23.58 -4.63 22.85
N GLY A 360 22.60 -5.36 23.40
CA GLY A 360 22.81 -6.58 24.17
C GLY A 360 23.09 -7.81 23.27
N LYS A 361 23.32 -8.97 23.89
CA LYS A 361 23.63 -10.23 23.20
C LYS A 361 22.57 -10.58 22.13
N GLY A 362 21.27 -10.47 22.47
CA GLY A 362 20.17 -10.78 21.58
C GLY A 362 20.16 -9.87 20.36
N LYS A 363 20.28 -8.55 20.54
CA LYS A 363 20.31 -7.57 19.45
C LYS A 363 21.51 -7.79 18.52
N LEU A 364 22.68 -8.10 19.04
CA LEU A 364 23.86 -8.39 18.23
C LEU A 364 23.68 -9.63 17.35
N ILE A 365 23.02 -10.66 17.86
CA ILE A 365 22.67 -11.88 17.08
C ILE A 365 21.69 -11.52 15.95
N ASP A 366 20.69 -10.73 16.25
CA ASP A 366 19.69 -10.27 15.30
C ASP A 366 20.31 -9.44 14.17
N GLU A 367 21.19 -8.50 14.49
CA GLU A 367 21.93 -7.70 13.48
C GLU A 367 22.81 -8.57 12.58
N ILE A 368 23.51 -9.59 13.15
CA ILE A 368 24.28 -10.53 12.33
C ILE A 368 23.36 -11.30 11.38
N PHE A 369 22.21 -11.75 11.85
CA PHE A 369 21.24 -12.48 11.04
C PHE A 369 20.68 -11.58 9.93
N GLY A 370 20.19 -10.39 10.26
CA GLY A 370 19.60 -9.43 9.32
C GLY A 370 20.57 -9.07 8.19
N GLU A 371 21.81 -8.69 8.55
CA GLU A 371 22.79 -8.20 7.58
C GLU A 371 23.43 -9.31 6.71
N LYS A 372 23.59 -10.52 7.24
CA LYS A 372 24.38 -11.58 6.57
C LYS A 372 23.57 -12.80 6.13
N CYS A 373 22.40 -13.04 6.72
CA CYS A 373 21.67 -14.29 6.50
C CYS A 373 20.31 -14.07 5.82
N GLU A 374 19.50 -13.10 6.27
CA GLU A 374 18.12 -12.90 5.87
C GLU A 374 17.93 -12.86 4.36
N GLY A 375 18.74 -12.08 3.65
CA GLY A 375 18.66 -11.87 2.20
C GLY A 375 18.86 -13.12 1.34
N ASN A 376 19.38 -14.22 1.92
CA ASN A 376 19.67 -15.46 1.19
C ASN A 376 18.46 -16.41 1.10
N TYR A 377 17.42 -16.21 1.90
CA TYR A 377 16.24 -17.08 1.94
C TYR A 377 15.23 -16.70 0.85
N ILE A 378 15.33 -17.34 -0.32
CA ILE A 378 14.43 -17.08 -1.45
C ILE A 378 13.13 -17.88 -1.32
N GLN A 379 13.22 -19.19 -1.05
CA GLN A 379 12.05 -20.05 -0.84
C GLN A 379 11.54 -19.94 0.59
N PRO A 380 10.24 -20.21 0.84
CA PRO A 380 9.68 -20.18 2.17
C PRO A 380 10.50 -21.02 3.15
N THR A 381 11.06 -20.36 4.16
CA THR A 381 11.94 -21.00 5.16
C THR A 381 11.63 -20.43 6.53
N TYR A 382 11.37 -21.29 7.49
CA TYR A 382 11.25 -20.90 8.90
C TYR A 382 12.62 -20.73 9.52
N ILE A 383 12.83 -19.56 10.13
CA ILE A 383 13.93 -19.33 11.04
C ILE A 383 13.39 -19.49 12.45
N THR A 384 14.01 -20.36 13.27
CA THR A 384 13.51 -20.73 14.59
C THR A 384 14.51 -20.39 15.69
N ASP A 385 14.06 -20.49 16.94
CA ASP A 385 14.88 -20.43 18.14
C ASP A 385 15.57 -19.08 18.33
N TYR A 386 14.74 -18.04 18.37
CA TYR A 386 15.17 -16.65 18.58
C TYR A 386 15.64 -16.41 20.03
N PRO A 387 16.60 -15.47 20.25
CA PRO A 387 17.02 -15.09 21.58
C PRO A 387 15.85 -14.60 22.45
N LYS A 388 15.85 -15.00 23.73
CA LYS A 388 14.82 -14.61 24.70
C LYS A 388 14.76 -13.09 24.90
N GLU A 389 15.89 -12.42 24.86
CA GLU A 389 16.00 -10.97 25.01
C GLU A 389 15.18 -10.20 23.96
N MET A 390 15.15 -10.70 22.71
CA MET A 390 14.42 -10.10 21.58
C MET A 390 12.95 -10.54 21.49
N SER A 391 12.45 -11.34 22.42
CA SER A 391 11.15 -12.00 22.31
C SER A 391 10.35 -11.90 23.61
N PRO A 392 9.95 -10.69 24.04
CA PRO A 392 9.39 -10.46 25.39
C PRO A 392 8.02 -11.12 25.62
N LEU A 393 7.27 -11.49 24.56
CA LEU A 393 5.94 -12.09 24.61
C LEU A 393 5.93 -13.59 24.32
N CYS A 394 7.11 -14.15 24.00
CA CYS A 394 7.25 -15.55 23.61
C CYS A 394 7.58 -16.45 24.79
N LYS A 395 7.06 -17.68 24.76
CA LYS A 395 7.40 -18.72 25.74
C LYS A 395 8.88 -19.08 25.63
N GLU A 396 9.53 -19.30 26.79
CA GLU A 396 10.87 -19.85 26.87
C GLU A 396 10.94 -21.20 26.15
N HIS A 397 12.02 -21.43 25.42
CA HIS A 397 12.21 -22.69 24.69
C HIS A 397 12.36 -23.86 25.66
N ARG A 398 11.67 -24.98 25.40
CA ARG A 398 11.54 -26.14 26.31
C ARG A 398 12.86 -26.84 26.66
N THR A 399 13.95 -26.61 25.93
CA THR A 399 15.23 -27.27 26.14
C THR A 399 16.39 -26.27 26.34
N ASN A 400 16.22 -24.99 25.99
CA ASN A 400 17.25 -23.98 26.15
C ASN A 400 16.66 -22.65 26.65
N PRO A 401 16.88 -22.28 27.93
CA PRO A 401 16.24 -21.10 28.53
C PRO A 401 16.75 -19.74 27.98
N GLU A 402 17.84 -19.72 27.19
CA GLU A 402 18.30 -18.50 26.51
C GLU A 402 17.52 -18.19 25.22
N LEU A 403 16.74 -19.15 24.75
CA LEU A 403 15.96 -19.08 23.51
C LEU A 403 14.45 -19.07 23.78
N THR A 404 13.69 -18.83 22.73
CA THR A 404 12.22 -18.88 22.76
C THR A 404 11.66 -19.80 21.67
N GLU A 405 10.47 -20.35 21.91
CA GLU A 405 9.69 -21.08 20.92
C GLU A 405 9.04 -20.11 19.92
N ARG A 406 9.85 -19.48 19.06
CA ARG A 406 9.48 -18.51 18.05
C ARG A 406 10.00 -18.91 16.69
N PHE A 407 9.25 -18.58 15.67
CA PHE A 407 9.72 -18.62 14.28
C PHE A 407 9.31 -17.35 13.51
N GLU A 408 10.11 -17.02 12.52
CA GLU A 408 9.73 -16.14 11.43
C GLU A 408 9.79 -16.88 10.11
N LEU A 409 8.81 -16.62 9.22
CA LEU A 409 8.79 -17.18 7.87
C LEU A 409 9.43 -16.19 6.91
N MET A 410 10.60 -16.56 6.39
CA MET A 410 11.32 -15.79 5.39
C MET A 410 10.98 -16.22 3.97
N VAL A 411 10.74 -15.23 3.09
CA VAL A 411 10.56 -15.42 1.65
C VAL A 411 11.20 -14.25 0.90
N CYS A 412 12.10 -14.54 -0.05
CA CYS A 412 12.86 -13.53 -0.79
C CYS A 412 13.51 -12.48 0.12
N GLY A 413 14.13 -12.92 1.21
CA GLY A 413 14.80 -12.06 2.19
C GLY A 413 13.85 -11.12 2.91
N LYS A 414 12.59 -11.53 3.13
CA LYS A 414 11.59 -10.73 3.86
C LYS A 414 10.75 -11.62 4.76
N GLU A 415 10.55 -11.17 5.99
CA GLU A 415 9.58 -11.75 6.90
C GLU A 415 8.16 -11.60 6.34
N ILE A 416 7.43 -12.73 6.23
CA ILE A 416 5.98 -12.76 5.90
C ILE A 416 5.15 -13.00 7.16
N ALA A 417 5.60 -13.91 8.03
CA ALA A 417 4.89 -14.30 9.24
C ALA A 417 5.85 -14.39 10.41
N ASN A 418 5.35 -14.05 11.60
CA ASN A 418 6.00 -14.19 12.88
C ASN A 418 5.05 -14.91 13.84
N ALA A 419 5.51 -15.95 14.50
CA ALA A 419 4.69 -16.76 15.38
C ALA A 419 5.49 -17.42 16.50
N TYR A 420 4.80 -17.72 17.59
CA TYR A 420 5.43 -18.35 18.74
C TYR A 420 4.42 -19.09 19.63
N SER A 421 4.96 -19.94 20.53
CA SER A 421 4.23 -20.35 21.71
C SER A 421 4.14 -19.17 22.67
N GLU A 422 2.93 -18.84 23.12
CA GLU A 422 2.68 -17.64 23.91
C GLU A 422 3.19 -17.75 25.34
N LEU A 423 3.83 -16.69 25.82
CA LEU A 423 4.15 -16.57 27.24
C LEU A 423 2.83 -16.40 28.02
N ASN A 424 2.55 -17.36 28.89
CA ASN A 424 1.32 -17.40 29.70
C ASN A 424 1.57 -17.40 31.22
N ASP A 425 2.82 -17.19 31.65
CA ASP A 425 3.19 -16.97 33.04
C ASP A 425 3.15 -15.46 33.34
N PRO A 426 2.23 -14.98 34.20
CA PRO A 426 2.10 -13.55 34.49
C PRO A 426 3.31 -12.98 35.23
N ILE A 427 4.07 -13.82 35.97
CA ILE A 427 5.25 -13.37 36.72
C ILE A 427 6.41 -13.15 35.76
N ASP A 428 6.73 -14.14 34.92
CA ASP A 428 7.76 -14.02 33.88
C ASP A 428 7.41 -12.87 32.90
N GLN A 429 6.13 -12.74 32.52
CA GLN A 429 5.69 -11.64 31.63
C GLN A 429 5.93 -10.25 32.25
N ARG A 430 5.69 -10.08 33.56
CA ARG A 430 5.99 -8.84 34.27
C ARG A 430 7.48 -8.54 34.27
N GLU A 431 8.30 -9.54 34.61
CA GLU A 431 9.76 -9.38 34.64
C GLU A 431 10.31 -8.97 33.28
N ARG A 432 9.79 -9.53 32.19
CA ARG A 432 10.20 -9.16 30.83
C ARG A 432 9.77 -7.75 30.45
N PHE A 433 8.58 -7.32 30.79
CA PHE A 433 8.17 -5.93 30.58
C PHE A 433 9.03 -4.94 31.37
N GLU A 434 9.35 -5.25 32.62
CA GLU A 434 10.24 -4.43 33.43
C GLU A 434 11.68 -4.38 32.87
N HIS A 435 12.13 -5.48 32.26
CA HIS A 435 13.40 -5.52 31.56
C HIS A 435 13.39 -4.65 30.30
N GLN A 436 12.35 -4.73 29.49
CA GLN A 436 12.18 -3.89 28.30
C GLN A 436 12.21 -2.38 28.64
N ILE A 437 11.54 -1.94 29.70
CA ILE A 437 11.62 -0.54 30.16
C ILE A 437 13.05 -0.12 30.50
N LYS A 438 13.85 -1.04 31.11
CA LYS A 438 15.26 -0.75 31.39
C LYS A 438 16.11 -0.63 30.13
N LEU A 439 15.80 -1.39 29.09
CA LEU A 439 16.44 -1.28 27.78
C LEU A 439 16.07 0.03 27.09
N ALA A 440 14.80 0.39 27.06
CA ALA A 440 14.31 1.67 26.52
C ALA A 440 14.99 2.87 27.22
N ALA A 441 15.12 2.82 28.55
CA ALA A 441 15.81 3.86 29.32
C ALA A 441 17.32 3.97 29.01
N LYS A 442 17.93 2.95 28.41
CA LYS A 442 19.33 2.97 27.95
C LYS A 442 19.46 3.43 26.49
N GLY A 443 18.34 3.68 25.80
CA GLY A 443 18.31 4.16 24.42
C GLY A 443 18.02 3.08 23.38
N ASP A 444 17.53 1.91 23.79
CA ASP A 444 17.04 0.90 22.85
C ASP A 444 15.67 1.36 22.30
N ASP A 445 15.66 1.80 21.05
CA ASP A 445 14.48 2.34 20.36
C ASP A 445 13.42 1.25 20.06
N GLU A 446 13.77 -0.03 20.15
CA GLU A 446 12.88 -1.18 19.93
C GLU A 446 12.24 -1.69 21.23
N ALA A 447 12.72 -1.26 22.39
CA ALA A 447 12.16 -1.66 23.67
C ALA A 447 10.91 -0.84 24.03
N THR A 448 9.93 -1.49 24.68
CA THR A 448 8.69 -0.81 25.10
C THR A 448 8.92 0.10 26.30
N GLU A 449 8.30 1.28 26.28
CA GLU A 449 8.30 2.22 27.40
C GLU A 449 7.07 2.04 28.34
N PHE A 450 6.19 1.10 28.02
CA PHE A 450 4.89 0.96 28.70
C PHE A 450 4.69 -0.46 29.22
N ILE A 451 4.07 -0.57 30.41
CA ILE A 451 3.55 -1.84 30.93
C ILE A 451 2.03 -1.84 30.87
N ASP A 452 1.44 -2.81 30.18
CA ASP A 452 0.01 -3.04 30.18
C ASP A 452 -0.36 -3.90 31.43
N TYR A 453 -0.65 -3.23 32.54
CA TYR A 453 -1.06 -3.88 33.78
C TYR A 453 -2.41 -4.60 33.68
N ASP A 454 -3.29 -4.20 32.76
CA ASP A 454 -4.55 -4.88 32.50
C ASP A 454 -4.31 -6.22 31.79
N PHE A 455 -3.36 -6.25 30.88
CA PHE A 455 -2.94 -7.52 30.26
C PHE A 455 -2.30 -8.47 31.27
N LEU A 456 -1.41 -7.97 32.16
CA LEU A 456 -0.86 -8.80 33.24
C LEU A 456 -1.96 -9.35 34.13
N ARG A 457 -2.92 -8.53 34.55
CA ARG A 457 -4.09 -8.97 35.31
C ARG A 457 -4.93 -10.02 34.56
N ALA A 458 -5.07 -9.89 33.23
CA ALA A 458 -5.75 -10.90 32.43
C ALA A 458 -5.02 -12.24 32.48
N LEU A 459 -3.69 -12.25 32.36
CA LEU A 459 -2.89 -13.49 32.49
C LEU A 459 -3.03 -14.13 33.87
N GLU A 460 -3.20 -13.33 34.94
CA GLU A 460 -3.43 -13.86 36.31
C GLU A 460 -4.75 -14.64 36.44
N TYR A 461 -5.74 -14.41 35.56
CA TYR A 461 -6.94 -15.25 35.46
C TYR A 461 -6.68 -16.60 34.78
N GLY A 462 -5.52 -16.74 34.14
CA GLY A 462 -5.08 -17.96 33.48
C GLY A 462 -5.31 -17.94 31.96
N MET A 463 -4.24 -18.05 31.21
CA MET A 463 -4.26 -18.29 29.77
C MET A 463 -3.79 -19.72 29.50
N PRO A 464 -4.53 -20.55 28.77
CA PRO A 464 -4.09 -21.90 28.42
C PRO A 464 -2.84 -21.82 27.52
N PRO A 465 -2.07 -22.92 27.37
CA PRO A 465 -1.05 -22.99 26.32
C PRO A 465 -1.63 -22.55 24.98
N THR A 466 -1.02 -21.58 24.34
CA THR A 466 -1.56 -20.93 23.14
C THR A 466 -0.44 -20.69 22.16
N SER A 467 -0.72 -20.76 20.87
CA SER A 467 0.19 -20.26 19.83
C SER A 467 -0.48 -19.16 19.04
N GLY A 468 0.24 -18.08 18.82
CA GLY A 468 -0.17 -16.95 18.01
C GLY A 468 0.69 -16.79 16.77
N MET A 469 0.12 -16.18 15.73
CA MET A 469 0.80 -15.88 14.47
C MET A 469 0.28 -14.58 13.87
N GLY A 470 1.20 -13.71 13.49
CA GLY A 470 0.93 -12.53 12.66
C GLY A 470 1.43 -12.73 11.23
N ILE A 471 0.62 -12.33 10.24
CA ILE A 471 0.99 -12.34 8.81
C ILE A 471 0.84 -10.93 8.25
N GLY A 472 1.90 -10.42 7.62
CA GLY A 472 1.87 -9.17 6.86
C GLY A 472 1.09 -9.32 5.56
N MET A 473 -0.20 -8.92 5.54
CA MET A 473 -1.09 -9.12 4.39
C MET A 473 -0.63 -8.35 3.16
N ASP A 474 -0.07 -7.17 3.34
CA ASP A 474 0.43 -6.35 2.25
C ASP A 474 1.67 -6.99 1.61
N ARG A 475 2.59 -7.54 2.41
CA ARG A 475 3.75 -8.31 1.90
C ARG A 475 3.32 -9.58 1.18
N LEU A 476 2.42 -10.35 1.77
CA LEU A 476 1.97 -11.60 1.15
C LEU A 476 1.34 -11.35 -0.22
N ILE A 477 0.50 -10.32 -0.37
CA ILE A 477 -0.08 -9.99 -1.68
C ILE A 477 0.97 -9.45 -2.66
N MET A 478 2.01 -8.76 -2.21
CA MET A 478 3.14 -8.38 -3.06
C MET A 478 3.78 -9.61 -3.71
N PHE A 479 4.06 -10.65 -2.93
CA PHE A 479 4.63 -11.91 -3.44
C PHE A 479 3.69 -12.61 -4.41
N LEU A 480 2.41 -12.75 -4.04
CA LEU A 480 1.42 -13.46 -4.87
C LEU A 480 1.06 -12.73 -6.17
N THR A 481 1.39 -11.44 -6.30
CA THR A 481 1.04 -10.62 -7.47
C THR A 481 2.23 -10.01 -8.20
N ASN A 482 3.46 -10.43 -7.86
CA ASN A 482 4.70 -9.91 -8.44
C ASN A 482 4.85 -8.38 -8.34
N ASN A 483 4.48 -7.79 -7.21
CA ASN A 483 4.65 -6.37 -6.96
C ASN A 483 5.78 -6.14 -5.95
N GLN A 484 6.84 -5.46 -6.37
CA GLN A 484 8.03 -5.22 -5.54
C GLN A 484 7.91 -3.98 -4.64
N SER A 485 6.75 -3.32 -4.63
CA SER A 485 6.48 -2.17 -3.78
C SER A 485 5.10 -2.29 -3.12
N ILE A 486 5.06 -2.02 -1.82
CA ILE A 486 3.81 -1.99 -1.03
C ILE A 486 2.80 -1.00 -1.60
N GLN A 487 3.26 0.10 -2.21
CA GLN A 487 2.40 1.11 -2.84
C GLN A 487 1.60 0.56 -4.03
N GLU A 488 2.08 -0.49 -4.69
CA GLU A 488 1.34 -1.14 -5.79
C GLU A 488 0.15 -1.96 -5.29
N VAL A 489 0.20 -2.45 -4.05
CA VAL A 489 -0.85 -3.28 -3.46
C VAL A 489 -1.78 -2.53 -2.50
N LEU A 490 -1.56 -1.25 -2.31
CA LEU A 490 -2.43 -0.32 -1.58
C LEU A 490 -3.21 0.56 -2.56
N PHE A 491 -4.51 0.77 -2.32
CA PHE A 491 -5.30 1.68 -3.15
C PHE A 491 -4.77 3.12 -3.04
N PHE A 492 -4.56 3.58 -1.82
CA PHE A 492 -4.11 4.95 -1.52
C PHE A 492 -2.97 4.89 -0.50
N PRO A 493 -1.74 4.62 -0.94
CA PRO A 493 -0.57 4.62 -0.06
C PRO A 493 -0.32 6.02 0.48
N GLN A 494 0.26 6.10 1.68
CA GLN A 494 0.73 7.37 2.20
C GLN A 494 1.81 7.94 1.29
N MET A 495 1.67 9.21 0.90
CA MET A 495 2.59 9.89 0.01
C MET A 495 3.20 11.11 0.68
N ARG A 496 4.46 11.40 0.38
CA ARG A 496 5.06 12.68 0.79
C ARG A 496 4.23 13.83 0.19
N PRO A 497 4.08 14.97 0.88
CA PRO A 497 3.41 16.12 0.29
C PRO A 497 4.00 16.49 -1.08
N GLU A 498 3.14 16.83 -2.04
CA GLU A 498 3.63 17.37 -3.31
C GLU A 498 4.50 18.60 -3.05
N LYS A 499 5.68 18.64 -3.64
CA LYS A 499 6.44 19.89 -3.70
C LYS A 499 5.62 20.85 -4.54
N LYS A 500 4.88 21.74 -3.87
CA LYS A 500 4.18 22.80 -4.59
C LYS A 500 5.21 23.53 -5.45
N PRO A 501 4.92 23.80 -6.75
CA PRO A 501 5.76 24.70 -7.51
C PRO A 501 5.94 25.96 -6.69
N LEU A 502 7.17 26.36 -6.44
CA LEU A 502 7.46 27.55 -5.68
C LEU A 502 6.75 28.73 -6.36
N ALA A 503 5.74 29.27 -5.69
CA ALA A 503 5.01 30.45 -6.17
C ALA A 503 5.86 31.69 -5.98
N ILE A 504 7.04 31.68 -6.59
CA ILE A 504 8.00 32.77 -6.58
C ILE A 504 8.15 33.33 -8.00
N SER A 505 8.48 34.60 -8.07
CA SER A 505 8.73 35.29 -9.34
C SER A 505 9.87 34.63 -10.13
N ASP A 506 9.92 34.84 -11.44
CA ASP A 506 10.98 34.24 -12.28
C ASP A 506 12.36 34.82 -11.91
N ASP A 507 12.43 36.09 -11.48
CA ASP A 507 13.65 36.68 -10.92
C ASP A 507 14.08 35.88 -9.66
N ALA A 508 13.13 35.52 -8.77
CA ALA A 508 13.44 34.76 -7.56
C ALA A 508 13.82 33.30 -7.85
N LYS A 509 13.23 32.67 -8.86
CA LYS A 509 13.65 31.33 -9.31
C LYS A 509 15.08 31.32 -9.82
N SER A 510 15.42 32.30 -10.65
CA SER A 510 16.79 32.45 -11.21
C SER A 510 17.83 32.60 -10.11
N VAL A 511 17.60 33.51 -9.14
CA VAL A 511 18.50 33.71 -8.01
C VAL A 511 18.59 32.49 -7.10
N PHE A 512 17.48 31.78 -6.87
CA PHE A 512 17.46 30.57 -6.07
C PHE A 512 18.24 29.42 -6.72
N GLU A 513 18.16 29.26 -8.05
CA GLU A 513 18.97 28.27 -8.77
C GLU A 513 20.47 28.60 -8.76
N MET A 514 20.83 29.86 -8.76
CA MET A 514 22.24 30.28 -8.56
C MET A 514 22.71 29.91 -7.15
N LEU A 515 21.89 30.20 -6.14
CA LEU A 515 22.19 29.92 -4.74
C LEU A 515 22.32 28.42 -4.45
N LYS A 516 21.47 27.57 -5.03
CA LYS A 516 21.55 26.11 -4.90
C LYS A 516 22.87 25.52 -5.42
N LYS A 517 23.47 26.14 -6.45
CA LYS A 517 24.74 25.66 -7.02
C LYS A 517 25.93 25.98 -6.13
N ALA A 518 25.84 27.02 -5.34
CA ALA A 518 26.93 27.57 -4.54
C ALA A 518 26.75 27.31 -3.03
N GLU A 519 25.58 26.79 -2.61
CA GLU A 519 25.14 26.53 -1.23
C GLU A 519 25.12 27.81 -0.34
N LYS A 520 26.17 28.61 -0.34
CA LYS A 520 26.28 29.86 0.39
C LYS A 520 27.16 30.83 -0.41
N LEU A 521 26.72 32.10 -0.56
CA LEU A 521 27.43 33.16 -1.25
C LEU A 521 27.38 34.48 -0.45
N GLU A 522 28.34 35.36 -0.70
CA GLU A 522 28.25 36.72 -0.21
C GLU A 522 27.07 37.44 -0.90
N LEU A 523 26.28 38.19 -0.12
CA LEU A 523 25.04 38.81 -0.62
C LEU A 523 25.30 39.78 -1.79
N ILE A 524 26.46 40.42 -1.78
CA ILE A 524 26.89 41.36 -2.83
C ILE A 524 27.22 40.59 -4.12
N ASP A 525 27.98 39.51 -4.01
CA ASP A 525 28.39 38.71 -5.17
C ASP A 525 27.18 38.06 -5.86
N LEU A 526 26.24 37.51 -5.09
CA LEU A 526 25.03 36.94 -5.63
C LEU A 526 24.16 37.99 -6.34
N LYS A 527 24.14 39.23 -5.80
CA LYS A 527 23.44 40.35 -6.44
C LYS A 527 24.06 40.71 -7.78
N GLU A 528 25.39 40.83 -7.86
CA GLU A 528 26.10 41.13 -9.10
C GLU A 528 25.88 40.03 -10.14
N GLN A 529 26.00 38.75 -9.74
CA GLN A 529 25.77 37.63 -10.62
C GLN A 529 24.33 37.57 -11.16
N SER A 530 23.35 38.01 -10.36
CA SER A 530 21.95 38.00 -10.77
C SER A 530 21.60 39.03 -11.83
N GLY A 531 22.41 40.10 -11.99
CA GLY A 531 22.15 41.21 -12.91
C GLY A 531 20.89 42.01 -12.61
N LEU A 532 20.27 41.85 -11.45
CA LEU A 532 19.03 42.51 -11.09
C LEU A 532 19.27 43.95 -10.60
N SER A 533 18.38 44.85 -10.99
CA SER A 533 18.38 46.20 -10.42
C SER A 533 18.09 46.19 -8.91
N ASN A 534 18.56 47.18 -8.16
CA ASN A 534 18.40 47.25 -6.71
C ASN A 534 16.95 46.98 -6.26
N LYS A 535 15.97 47.60 -6.90
CA LYS A 535 14.54 47.43 -6.57
C LYS A 535 14.02 46.00 -6.81
N LYS A 536 14.48 45.34 -7.88
CA LYS A 536 14.14 43.95 -8.18
C LYS A 536 14.84 43.01 -7.21
N TRP A 537 16.11 43.24 -6.93
CA TRP A 537 16.91 42.50 -5.98
C TRP A 537 16.29 42.47 -4.59
N ASP A 538 15.97 43.63 -4.03
CA ASP A 538 15.36 43.72 -2.69
C ASP A 538 14.02 42.97 -2.60
N LYS A 539 13.23 43.02 -3.68
CA LYS A 539 11.98 42.26 -3.77
C LYS A 539 12.26 40.75 -3.83
N THR A 540 13.23 40.34 -4.62
CA THR A 540 13.62 38.94 -4.84
C THR A 540 14.14 38.30 -3.55
N ILE A 541 15.07 38.95 -2.85
CA ILE A 541 15.60 38.44 -1.57
C ILE A 541 14.50 38.34 -0.50
N LYS A 542 13.64 39.38 -0.39
CA LYS A 542 12.47 39.32 0.51
C LYS A 542 11.52 38.17 0.17
N GLU A 543 11.32 37.91 -1.10
CA GLU A 543 10.46 36.80 -1.55
C GLU A 543 11.08 35.46 -1.19
N LEU A 544 12.38 35.27 -1.41
CA LEU A 544 13.09 34.03 -1.06
C LEU A 544 13.12 33.81 0.46
N THR A 545 13.40 34.83 1.25
CA THR A 545 13.42 34.71 2.72
C THR A 545 12.02 34.48 3.31
N LYS A 546 11.00 35.17 2.79
CA LYS A 546 9.60 34.98 3.21
C LYS A 546 9.08 33.55 2.94
N ASN A 547 9.57 32.92 1.88
CA ASN A 547 9.20 31.54 1.52
C ASN A 547 10.14 30.48 2.14
N ASN A 548 11.01 30.87 3.09
CA ASN A 548 12.01 30.02 3.73
C ASN A 548 12.90 29.25 2.72
N LEU A 549 13.29 29.90 1.65
CA LEU A 549 14.14 29.35 0.60
C LEU A 549 15.59 29.79 0.73
N ALA A 550 15.78 30.94 1.32
CA ALA A 550 17.10 31.52 1.59
C ALA A 550 17.12 32.20 2.96
N LYS A 551 18.27 32.14 3.62
CA LYS A 551 18.53 32.82 4.88
C LYS A 551 19.70 33.76 4.70
N VAL A 552 19.51 35.02 5.09
CA VAL A 552 20.60 36.01 5.12
C VAL A 552 21.20 36.04 6.51
N GLU A 553 22.50 35.83 6.60
CA GLU A 553 23.25 35.82 7.86
C GLU A 553 24.31 36.92 7.85
N LYS A 554 24.46 37.60 8.98
CA LYS A 554 25.52 38.56 9.20
C LYS A 554 26.66 37.88 9.96
N THR A 555 27.84 37.85 9.37
CA THR A 555 29.07 37.35 9.98
C THR A 555 30.06 38.50 10.15
N ASP A 556 31.17 38.23 10.83
CA ASP A 556 32.26 39.21 10.98
C ASP A 556 32.94 39.55 9.63
N GLU A 557 32.76 38.71 8.62
CA GLU A 557 33.32 38.87 7.27
C GLU A 557 32.36 39.54 6.27
N GLY A 558 31.06 39.68 6.62
CA GLY A 558 30.08 40.31 5.74
C GLY A 558 28.66 39.75 5.86
N LEU A 559 27.81 40.05 4.87
CA LEU A 559 26.46 39.51 4.73
C LEU A 559 26.48 38.34 3.74
N PHE A 560 26.10 37.19 4.22
CA PHE A 560 26.00 35.98 3.41
C PHE A 560 24.54 35.54 3.24
N VAL A 561 24.26 34.90 2.11
CA VAL A 561 22.98 34.25 1.86
C VAL A 561 23.20 32.79 1.53
N GLY A 562 22.48 31.93 2.22
CA GLY A 562 22.51 30.48 2.03
C GLY A 562 21.12 29.90 1.75
N VAL A 563 21.07 28.69 1.19
CA VAL A 563 19.84 27.92 1.07
C VAL A 563 19.41 27.46 2.47
N VAL A 564 18.10 27.44 2.75
CA VAL A 564 17.52 26.95 4.03
C VAL A 564 17.22 25.47 3.90
#